data_4214240ad8041059c1bec8a2691669ba
#
_entry.id   4214240ad8041059c1bec8a2691669ba
#
_cell.length_a   1.000
_cell.length_b   1.000
_cell.length_c   1.000
_cell.angle_alpha   90.00
_cell.angle_beta   90.00
_cell.angle_gamma   90.00
#
_symmetry.space_group_name_H-M   'P 1'
#
loop_
_entity.id
_entity.type
_entity.pdbx_description
1 polymer ?
#
loop_
_entity_poly.entity_id
_entity_poly.type
_entity_poly.pdbx_seq_one_letter_code
_entity_poly.pdbx_strand_id
1 'polypeptide(L)'
;FFKNNNLDYADFVGFLGDKGGMAGLALAKLCYETLMADGVKAKVALEKGALTPAVEHIIEANTLLSGIGFESSGLAAAHAIHNGLTMLPECHGMYHGEKVAFGTIVQLVLEDAPTEKLEEVLGFCIELGLPVTMKELGVAELTREQAMIVAEAACAPDDTMCNMPFEVTPEMVANAILGADALGHYYLMDE
;
A
#
# COMPACT_ATOMS: atom_id res chain seq x y z
N PHE A 1 -1.11 -2.58 -6.54
CA PHE A 1 -2.24 -2.86 -7.40
C PHE A 1 -2.64 -1.71 -8.29
N PHE A 2 -1.94 -0.59 -8.27
CA PHE A 2 -2.32 0.55 -9.04
C PHE A 2 -1.63 0.48 -10.39
N LYS A 3 -2.39 0.05 -11.37
CA LYS A 3 -1.95 0.05 -12.74
C LYS A 3 -1.57 1.47 -13.14
N ASN A 4 -0.30 1.69 -13.45
CA ASN A 4 0.07 2.80 -14.31
C ASN A 4 -0.75 2.67 -15.61
N ASN A 5 -1.44 3.72 -16.04
CA ASN A 5 -2.38 3.70 -17.19
C ASN A 5 -1.79 3.19 -18.52
N ASN A 6 -0.50 2.91 -18.53
CA ASN A 6 0.25 2.45 -19.70
C ASN A 6 0.62 0.96 -19.69
N LEU A 7 0.24 0.21 -18.63
CA LEU A 7 0.54 -1.22 -18.57
C LEU A 7 -0.56 -2.03 -19.25
N ASP A 8 -0.15 -2.89 -20.17
CA ASP A 8 -1.05 -3.84 -20.80
C ASP A 8 -1.47 -4.89 -19.75
N TYR A 9 -2.70 -5.38 -19.89
CA TYR A 9 -3.24 -6.48 -19.09
C TYR A 9 -2.30 -7.70 -19.01
N ALA A 10 -1.49 -7.93 -20.05
CA ALA A 10 -0.51 -8.99 -20.11
C ALA A 10 0.65 -8.86 -19.09
N ASP A 11 0.88 -7.65 -18.57
CA ASP A 11 1.99 -7.36 -17.65
C ASP A 11 1.64 -7.67 -16.20
N PHE A 12 0.38 -8.01 -15.92
CA PHE A 12 -0.09 -8.30 -14.59
C PHE A 12 0.18 -9.77 -14.22
N VAL A 13 1.07 -9.99 -13.25
CA VAL A 13 1.42 -11.34 -12.76
C VAL A 13 0.72 -11.59 -11.43
N GLY A 14 0.04 -12.72 -11.30
CA GLY A 14 -0.57 -13.14 -10.03
C GLY A 14 0.48 -13.61 -9.00
N PHE A 15 0.10 -13.58 -7.73
CA PHE A 15 0.96 -13.98 -6.60
C PHE A 15 1.58 -15.38 -6.74
N LEU A 16 0.88 -16.31 -7.41
CA LEU A 16 1.38 -17.66 -7.67
C LEU A 16 2.18 -17.78 -8.98
N GLY A 17 2.59 -16.67 -9.57
CA GLY A 17 3.33 -16.64 -10.84
C GLY A 17 2.44 -16.77 -12.08
N ASP A 18 1.13 -16.89 -11.93
CA ASP A 18 0.17 -16.87 -13.03
C ASP A 18 -0.20 -15.44 -13.41
N LYS A 19 -0.45 -15.19 -14.70
CA LYS A 19 -0.94 -13.89 -15.15
C LYS A 19 -2.34 -13.63 -14.58
N GLY A 20 -2.50 -12.51 -13.88
CA GLY A 20 -3.77 -12.09 -13.30
C GLY A 20 -4.88 -12.00 -14.36
N GLY A 21 -6.03 -12.63 -14.07
CA GLY A 21 -7.18 -12.61 -14.98
C GLY A 21 -7.95 -11.27 -14.94
N MET A 22 -8.75 -10.98 -15.98
CA MET A 22 -9.63 -9.79 -16.01
C MET A 22 -10.51 -9.68 -14.77
N ALA A 23 -11.00 -10.81 -14.26
CA ALA A 23 -11.84 -10.84 -13.06
C ALA A 23 -11.05 -10.38 -11.82
N GLY A 24 -9.82 -10.86 -11.62
CA GLY A 24 -8.97 -10.44 -10.52
C GLY A 24 -8.71 -8.94 -10.52
N LEU A 25 -8.34 -8.37 -11.68
CA LEU A 25 -8.15 -6.93 -11.84
C LEU A 25 -9.44 -6.14 -11.56
N ALA A 26 -10.59 -6.63 -12.05
CA ALA A 26 -11.89 -5.98 -11.80
C ALA A 26 -12.25 -5.98 -10.32
N LEU A 27 -12.00 -7.09 -9.60
CA LEU A 27 -12.25 -7.20 -8.16
C LEU A 27 -11.32 -6.30 -7.35
N ALA A 28 -10.02 -6.26 -7.67
CA ALA A 28 -9.07 -5.39 -7.02
C ALA A 28 -9.42 -3.90 -7.24
N LYS A 29 -9.83 -3.55 -8.46
CA LYS A 29 -10.28 -2.19 -8.78
C LYS A 29 -11.56 -1.83 -8.01
N LEU A 30 -12.56 -2.71 -8.02
CA LEU A 30 -13.81 -2.49 -7.27
C LEU A 30 -13.53 -2.35 -5.77
N CYS A 31 -12.63 -3.17 -5.21
CA CYS A 31 -12.19 -3.05 -3.82
C CYS A 31 -11.63 -1.65 -3.54
N TYR A 32 -10.69 -1.20 -4.35
CA TYR A 32 -10.10 0.13 -4.21
C TYR A 32 -11.16 1.24 -4.30
N GLU A 33 -12.00 1.24 -5.34
CA GLU A 33 -13.04 2.24 -5.54
C GLU A 33 -14.03 2.28 -4.36
N THR A 34 -14.38 1.10 -3.82
CA THR A 34 -15.25 1.01 -2.63
C THR A 34 -14.58 1.59 -1.38
N LEU A 35 -13.30 1.27 -1.16
CA LEU A 35 -12.54 1.84 -0.03
C LEU A 35 -12.49 3.36 -0.10
N MET A 36 -12.15 3.92 -1.26
CA MET A 36 -12.06 5.37 -1.45
C MET A 36 -13.42 6.07 -1.31
N ALA A 37 -14.49 5.45 -1.80
CA ALA A 37 -15.84 6.03 -1.75
C ALA A 37 -16.47 5.98 -0.35
N ASP A 38 -16.26 4.90 0.39
CA ASP A 38 -17.05 4.59 1.59
C ASP A 38 -16.20 4.43 2.87
N GLY A 39 -14.86 4.35 2.78
CA GLY A 39 -13.99 4.07 3.94
C GLY A 39 -14.16 5.07 5.08
N VAL A 40 -14.06 6.36 4.79
CA VAL A 40 -14.22 7.41 5.81
C VAL A 40 -15.65 7.45 6.35
N LYS A 41 -16.65 7.32 5.49
CA LYS A 41 -18.07 7.26 5.92
C LYS A 41 -18.33 6.09 6.85
N ALA A 42 -17.76 4.92 6.55
CA ALA A 42 -17.89 3.74 7.38
C ALA A 42 -17.20 3.92 8.74
N LYS A 43 -15.98 4.48 8.77
CA LYS A 43 -15.25 4.81 10.01
C LYS A 43 -16.10 5.70 10.91
N VAL A 44 -16.54 6.83 10.40
CA VAL A 44 -17.35 7.82 11.17
C VAL A 44 -18.67 7.22 11.67
N ALA A 45 -19.34 6.39 10.86
CA ALA A 45 -20.56 5.69 11.26
C ALA A 45 -20.28 4.70 12.41
N LEU A 46 -19.21 3.89 12.28
CA LEU A 46 -18.85 2.90 13.30
C LEU A 46 -18.44 3.54 14.64
N GLU A 47 -17.79 4.70 14.64
CA GLU A 47 -17.47 5.46 15.85
C GLU A 47 -18.73 5.87 16.64
N LYS A 48 -19.88 5.93 15.97
CA LYS A 48 -21.20 6.18 16.57
C LYS A 48 -22.02 4.93 16.77
N GLY A 49 -21.46 3.74 16.46
CA GLY A 49 -22.19 2.48 16.51
C GLY A 49 -23.30 2.35 15.46
N ALA A 50 -23.24 3.13 14.38
CA ALA A 50 -24.24 3.12 13.32
C ALA A 50 -23.85 2.14 12.21
N LEU A 51 -24.76 1.24 11.87
CA LEU A 51 -24.63 0.34 10.71
C LEU A 51 -25.29 1.02 9.51
N THR A 52 -24.48 1.44 8.57
CA THR A 52 -24.92 2.12 7.35
C THR A 52 -24.54 1.31 6.11
N PRO A 53 -25.12 1.56 4.93
CA PRO A 53 -24.68 0.90 3.69
C PRO A 53 -23.17 1.02 3.43
N ALA A 54 -22.55 2.14 3.79
CA ALA A 54 -21.09 2.30 3.67
C ALA A 54 -20.32 1.28 4.52
N VAL A 55 -20.81 0.97 5.73
CA VAL A 55 -20.22 -0.07 6.59
C VAL A 55 -20.35 -1.45 5.95
N GLU A 56 -21.52 -1.77 5.38
CA GLU A 56 -21.75 -3.06 4.69
C GLU A 56 -20.83 -3.19 3.47
N HIS A 57 -20.69 -2.14 2.65
CA HIS A 57 -19.78 -2.11 1.51
C HIS A 57 -18.32 -2.32 1.92
N ILE A 58 -17.88 -1.71 3.02
CA ILE A 58 -16.50 -1.89 3.52
C ILE A 58 -16.28 -3.30 4.06
N ILE A 59 -17.29 -3.91 4.71
CA ILE A 59 -17.21 -5.31 5.13
C ILE A 59 -17.04 -6.22 3.91
N GLU A 60 -17.84 -6.02 2.85
CA GLU A 60 -17.73 -6.78 1.62
C GLU A 60 -16.39 -6.57 0.94
N ALA A 61 -15.92 -5.31 0.83
CA ALA A 61 -14.62 -4.98 0.26
C ALA A 61 -13.48 -5.69 1.00
N ASN A 62 -13.49 -5.68 2.33
CA ASN A 62 -12.43 -6.26 3.13
C ASN A 62 -12.47 -7.79 3.19
N THR A 63 -13.64 -8.40 3.16
CA THR A 63 -13.76 -9.85 3.33
C THR A 63 -13.79 -10.61 1.99
N LEU A 64 -14.46 -10.08 0.99
CA LEU A 64 -14.64 -10.74 -0.30
C LEU A 64 -13.72 -10.16 -1.38
N LEU A 65 -13.84 -8.86 -1.65
CA LEU A 65 -13.14 -8.25 -2.78
C LEU A 65 -11.62 -8.26 -2.59
N SER A 66 -11.16 -7.91 -1.39
CA SER A 66 -9.74 -7.95 -1.05
C SER A 66 -9.20 -9.38 -1.11
N GLY A 67 -9.88 -10.35 -0.50
CA GLY A 67 -9.46 -11.74 -0.46
C GLY A 67 -9.35 -12.36 -1.86
N ILE A 68 -10.42 -12.31 -2.65
CA ILE A 68 -10.41 -12.89 -4.01
C ILE A 68 -9.54 -12.05 -4.95
N GLY A 69 -9.52 -10.73 -4.79
CA GLY A 69 -8.67 -9.83 -5.57
C GLY A 69 -7.19 -10.17 -5.38
N PHE A 70 -6.75 -10.34 -4.14
CA PHE A 70 -5.39 -10.74 -3.79
C PHE A 70 -5.04 -12.13 -4.37
N GLU A 71 -5.86 -13.14 -4.13
CA GLU A 71 -5.63 -14.50 -4.63
C GLU A 71 -5.55 -14.55 -6.16
N SER A 72 -6.34 -13.72 -6.84
CA SER A 72 -6.45 -13.76 -8.31
C SER A 72 -5.51 -12.80 -9.02
N SER A 73 -4.95 -11.81 -8.32
CA SER A 73 -4.17 -10.73 -8.94
C SER A 73 -2.77 -10.57 -8.37
N GLY A 74 -2.49 -11.19 -7.22
CA GLY A 74 -1.19 -11.16 -6.57
C GLY A 74 -0.91 -9.86 -5.81
N LEU A 75 0.32 -9.75 -5.33
CA LEU A 75 0.88 -8.64 -4.57
C LEU A 75 2.11 -8.09 -5.30
N ALA A 76 2.54 -6.88 -4.94
CA ALA A 76 3.74 -6.26 -5.50
C ALA A 76 4.52 -5.50 -4.42
N ALA A 77 5.08 -4.33 -4.74
CA ALA A 77 6.01 -3.60 -3.89
C ALA A 77 5.44 -3.25 -2.51
N ALA A 78 4.16 -2.90 -2.39
CA ALA A 78 3.57 -2.55 -1.09
C ALA A 78 3.73 -3.65 -0.03
N HIS A 79 3.54 -4.92 -0.42
CA HIS A 79 3.72 -6.07 0.47
C HIS A 79 5.18 -6.46 0.63
N ALA A 80 6.00 -6.35 -0.41
CA ALA A 80 7.44 -6.55 -0.29
C ALA A 80 8.06 -5.55 0.70
N ILE A 81 7.64 -4.29 0.66
CA ILE A 81 8.07 -3.25 1.61
C ILE A 81 7.58 -3.57 3.03
N HIS A 82 6.31 -4.02 3.19
CA HIS A 82 5.84 -4.53 4.48
C HIS A 82 6.76 -5.63 5.02
N ASN A 83 7.13 -6.60 4.19
CA ASN A 83 8.04 -7.68 4.60
C ASN A 83 9.40 -7.12 5.01
N GLY A 84 9.95 -6.18 4.25
CA GLY A 84 11.17 -5.47 4.60
C GLY A 84 11.08 -4.70 5.93
N LEU A 85 9.95 -4.04 6.21
CA LEU A 85 9.72 -3.33 7.48
C LEU A 85 9.74 -4.26 8.70
N THR A 86 9.50 -5.55 8.52
CA THR A 86 9.63 -6.53 9.61
C THR A 86 11.08 -6.74 10.07
N MET A 87 12.07 -6.28 9.28
CA MET A 87 13.48 -6.31 9.67
C MET A 87 13.84 -5.24 10.71
N LEU A 88 12.97 -4.23 10.88
CA LEU A 88 13.16 -3.17 11.88
C LEU A 88 12.40 -3.52 13.17
N PRO A 89 13.09 -3.73 14.30
CA PRO A 89 12.44 -4.05 15.57
C PRO A 89 11.38 -3.04 16.00
N GLU A 90 11.56 -1.78 15.66
CA GLU A 90 10.65 -0.67 15.97
C GLU A 90 9.27 -0.88 15.35
N CYS A 91 9.20 -1.54 14.19
CA CYS A 91 7.97 -1.81 13.46
C CYS A 91 7.22 -3.08 13.90
N HIS A 92 7.77 -3.87 14.85
CA HIS A 92 7.18 -5.16 15.24
C HIS A 92 5.83 -5.01 15.96
N GLY A 93 5.60 -3.87 16.63
CA GLY A 93 4.33 -3.59 17.30
C GLY A 93 3.18 -3.20 16.39
N MET A 94 3.47 -2.91 15.12
CA MET A 94 2.50 -2.42 14.14
C MET A 94 1.75 -3.56 13.45
N TYR A 95 0.47 -3.33 13.18
CA TYR A 95 -0.34 -4.30 12.42
C TYR A 95 0.13 -4.43 10.97
N HIS A 96 -0.21 -5.58 10.36
CA HIS A 96 0.09 -5.85 8.96
C HIS A 96 -0.42 -4.72 8.04
N GLY A 97 -1.70 -4.36 8.18
CA GLY A 97 -2.33 -3.34 7.33
C GLY A 97 -1.73 -1.94 7.46
N GLU A 98 -1.24 -1.58 8.65
CA GLU A 98 -0.55 -0.31 8.88
C GLU A 98 0.76 -0.24 8.08
N LYS A 99 1.56 -1.30 8.13
CA LYS A 99 2.80 -1.38 7.34
C LYS A 99 2.52 -1.43 5.84
N VAL A 100 1.45 -2.11 5.40
CA VAL A 100 1.05 -2.15 3.98
C VAL A 100 0.53 -0.79 3.52
N ALA A 101 -0.16 -0.02 4.37
CA ALA A 101 -0.61 1.32 4.03
C ALA A 101 0.57 2.24 3.68
N PHE A 102 1.59 2.28 4.54
CA PHE A 102 2.83 3.00 4.23
C PHE A 102 3.55 2.42 3.00
N GLY A 103 3.62 1.09 2.89
CA GLY A 103 4.17 0.41 1.72
C GLY A 103 3.47 0.79 0.41
N THR A 104 2.16 1.06 0.46
CA THR A 104 1.39 1.55 -0.71
C THR A 104 1.85 2.95 -1.13
N ILE A 105 2.08 3.85 -0.18
CA ILE A 105 2.63 5.19 -0.47
C ILE A 105 4.02 5.08 -1.09
N VAL A 106 4.89 4.22 -0.52
CA VAL A 106 6.23 3.97 -1.08
C VAL A 106 6.14 3.40 -2.49
N GLN A 107 5.21 2.47 -2.77
CA GLN A 107 5.00 1.94 -4.12
C GLN A 107 4.59 3.05 -5.10
N LEU A 108 3.69 3.94 -4.72
CA LEU A 108 3.28 5.06 -5.58
C LEU A 108 4.45 6.02 -5.90
N VAL A 109 5.32 6.27 -4.92
CA VAL A 109 6.56 7.04 -5.14
C VAL A 109 7.51 6.28 -6.07
N LEU A 110 7.66 4.98 -5.89
CA LEU A 110 8.53 4.13 -6.72
C LEU A 110 8.06 4.05 -8.19
N GLU A 111 6.75 4.09 -8.41
CA GLU A 111 6.12 4.07 -9.73
C GLU A 111 6.09 5.45 -10.42
N ASP A 112 6.57 6.50 -9.77
CA ASP A 112 6.39 7.89 -10.22
C ASP A 112 4.92 8.20 -10.53
N ALA A 113 4.03 7.83 -9.60
CA ALA A 113 2.59 8.01 -9.76
C ALA A 113 2.24 9.50 -9.87
N PRO A 114 1.17 9.85 -10.63
CA PRO A 114 0.70 11.24 -10.69
C PRO A 114 0.43 11.82 -9.30
N THR A 115 0.76 13.10 -9.11
CA THR A 115 0.62 13.80 -7.83
C THR A 115 -0.78 13.67 -7.26
N GLU A 116 -1.81 13.82 -8.10
CA GLU A 116 -3.22 13.72 -7.69
C GLU A 116 -3.54 12.34 -7.11
N LYS A 117 -2.89 11.28 -7.63
CA LYS A 117 -3.09 9.92 -7.13
C LYS A 117 -2.40 9.71 -5.78
N LEU A 118 -1.21 10.26 -5.63
CA LEU A 118 -0.46 10.22 -4.38
C LEU A 118 -1.21 10.98 -3.28
N GLU A 119 -1.69 12.19 -3.58
CA GLU A 119 -2.49 13.01 -2.67
C GLU A 119 -3.80 12.33 -2.27
N GLU A 120 -4.50 11.71 -3.22
CA GLU A 120 -5.72 10.96 -2.94
C GLU A 120 -5.47 9.85 -1.90
N VAL A 121 -4.40 9.07 -2.06
CA VAL A 121 -4.08 7.95 -1.15
C VAL A 121 -3.54 8.44 0.18
N LEU A 122 -2.68 9.46 0.18
CA LEU A 122 -2.18 10.08 1.42
C LEU A 122 -3.33 10.66 2.25
N GLY A 123 -4.20 11.46 1.65
CA GLY A 123 -5.37 12.03 2.32
C GLY A 123 -6.28 10.94 2.90
N PHE A 124 -6.54 9.89 2.14
CA PHE A 124 -7.31 8.75 2.62
C PHE A 124 -6.66 8.07 3.84
N CYS A 125 -5.36 7.83 3.79
CA CYS A 125 -4.62 7.23 4.92
C CYS A 125 -4.68 8.13 6.16
N ILE A 126 -4.46 9.44 6.02
CA ILE A 126 -4.52 10.41 7.11
C ILE A 126 -5.92 10.43 7.74
N GLU A 127 -6.99 10.56 6.94
CA GLU A 127 -8.37 10.57 7.43
C GLU A 127 -8.75 9.29 8.18
N LEU A 128 -8.20 8.15 7.78
CA LEU A 128 -8.42 6.88 8.47
C LEU A 128 -7.53 6.69 9.70
N GLY A 129 -6.48 7.50 9.86
CA GLY A 129 -5.47 7.33 10.90
C GLY A 129 -4.50 6.17 10.61
N LEU A 130 -4.26 5.89 9.33
CA LEU A 130 -3.24 4.95 8.90
C LEU A 130 -1.87 5.65 8.80
N PRO A 131 -0.78 4.96 9.12
CA PRO A 131 0.56 5.56 9.07
C PRO A 131 0.95 6.03 7.67
N VAL A 132 1.41 7.27 7.57
CA VAL A 132 1.97 7.87 6.36
C VAL A 132 3.44 8.23 6.52
N THR A 133 4.00 8.02 7.72
CA THR A 133 5.42 8.25 8.06
C THR A 133 6.03 7.06 8.78
N MET A 134 7.34 6.94 8.71
CA MET A 134 8.09 5.95 9.47
C MET A 134 8.04 6.22 10.98
N LYS A 135 7.87 7.46 11.37
CA LYS A 135 7.66 7.85 12.79
C LYS A 135 6.40 7.22 13.36
N GLU A 136 5.30 7.23 12.62
CA GLU A 136 4.05 6.57 13.03
C GLU A 136 4.18 5.05 13.07
N LEU A 137 5.12 4.47 12.31
CA LEU A 137 5.49 3.05 12.36
C LEU A 137 6.48 2.71 13.49
N GLY A 138 6.84 3.67 14.34
CA GLY A 138 7.71 3.47 15.50
C GLY A 138 9.17 3.86 15.28
N VAL A 139 9.58 4.22 14.07
CA VAL A 139 10.94 4.67 13.75
C VAL A 139 11.04 6.17 13.94
N ALA A 140 11.54 6.62 15.08
CA ALA A 140 11.53 8.04 15.47
C ALA A 140 12.25 8.96 14.47
N GLU A 141 13.33 8.48 13.89
CA GLU A 141 14.12 9.17 12.88
C GLU A 141 14.64 8.14 11.87
N LEU A 142 14.15 8.20 10.63
CA LEU A 142 14.53 7.26 9.58
C LEU A 142 15.94 7.58 9.06
N THR A 143 16.84 6.62 9.17
CA THR A 143 18.16 6.71 8.56
C THR A 143 18.21 6.03 7.20
N ARG A 144 19.19 6.45 6.36
CA ARG A 144 19.42 5.79 5.06
C ARG A 144 19.79 4.31 5.23
N GLU A 145 20.53 3.96 6.29
CA GLU A 145 20.88 2.58 6.60
C GLU A 145 19.63 1.73 6.89
N GLN A 146 18.69 2.24 7.70
CA GLN A 146 17.43 1.55 7.97
C GLN A 146 16.59 1.40 6.68
N ALA A 147 16.49 2.46 5.86
CA ALA A 147 15.80 2.37 4.57
C ALA A 147 16.43 1.32 3.65
N MET A 148 17.76 1.19 3.65
CA MET A 148 18.46 0.18 2.86
C MET A 148 18.24 -1.24 3.40
N ILE A 149 18.23 -1.45 4.72
CA ILE A 149 17.88 -2.75 5.33
C ILE A 149 16.50 -3.22 4.86
N VAL A 150 15.51 -2.33 4.92
CA VAL A 150 14.15 -2.61 4.44
C VAL A 150 14.14 -2.92 2.94
N ALA A 151 14.85 -2.12 2.15
CA ALA A 151 14.91 -2.24 0.71
C ALA A 151 15.58 -3.55 0.23
N GLU A 152 16.68 -3.95 0.86
CA GLU A 152 17.37 -5.22 0.56
C GLU A 152 16.47 -6.41 0.85
N ALA A 153 15.76 -6.40 1.98
CA ALA A 153 14.81 -7.45 2.33
C ALA A 153 13.61 -7.48 1.38
N ALA A 154 13.05 -6.30 1.02
CA ALA A 154 11.94 -6.18 0.08
C ALA A 154 12.29 -6.63 -1.35
N CYS A 155 13.56 -6.54 -1.74
CA CYS A 155 14.06 -7.00 -3.04
C CYS A 155 14.60 -8.44 -3.01
N ALA A 156 14.29 -9.22 -1.98
CA ALA A 156 14.68 -10.63 -1.95
C ALA A 156 14.07 -11.39 -3.15
N PRO A 157 14.81 -12.34 -3.75
CA PRO A 157 14.39 -13.01 -5.00
C PRO A 157 13.02 -13.69 -4.94
N ASP A 158 12.61 -14.14 -3.75
CA ASP A 158 11.34 -14.86 -3.53
C ASP A 158 10.22 -13.93 -3.02
N ASP A 159 10.44 -12.61 -2.99
CA ASP A 159 9.43 -11.65 -2.53
C ASP A 159 8.63 -11.06 -3.71
N THR A 160 7.51 -10.44 -3.39
CA THR A 160 6.53 -9.91 -4.35
C THR A 160 7.01 -8.67 -5.13
N MET A 161 8.18 -8.12 -4.80
CA MET A 161 8.80 -7.03 -5.57
C MET A 161 9.03 -7.42 -7.04
N CYS A 162 9.27 -8.71 -7.32
CA CYS A 162 9.44 -9.21 -8.69
C CYS A 162 8.19 -9.05 -9.57
N ASN A 163 7.01 -8.78 -8.98
CA ASN A 163 5.76 -8.52 -9.68
C ASN A 163 5.60 -7.05 -10.13
N MET A 164 6.59 -6.20 -9.86
CA MET A 164 6.58 -4.84 -10.41
C MET A 164 6.80 -4.89 -11.93
N PRO A 165 6.14 -3.98 -12.69
CA PRO A 165 6.20 -3.99 -14.16
C PRO A 165 7.52 -3.44 -14.73
N PHE A 166 8.47 -3.13 -13.89
CA PHE A 166 9.82 -2.64 -14.23
C PHE A 166 10.83 -3.20 -13.25
N GLU A 167 12.09 -3.19 -13.65
CA GLU A 167 13.19 -3.64 -12.78
C GLU A 167 13.34 -2.71 -11.58
N VAL A 168 13.33 -3.29 -10.37
CA VAL A 168 13.44 -2.56 -9.11
C VAL A 168 14.74 -2.99 -8.40
N THR A 169 15.51 -2.00 -7.98
CA THR A 169 16.74 -2.20 -7.21
C THR A 169 16.55 -1.78 -5.75
N PRO A 170 17.32 -2.34 -4.80
CA PRO A 170 17.28 -1.88 -3.40
C PRO A 170 17.51 -0.38 -3.24
N GLU A 171 18.37 0.20 -4.05
CA GLU A 171 18.65 1.64 -4.02
C GLU A 171 17.41 2.47 -4.42
N MET A 172 16.64 2.02 -5.41
CA MET A 172 15.38 2.67 -5.80
C MET A 172 14.36 2.59 -4.67
N VAL A 173 14.23 1.44 -4.03
CA VAL A 173 13.30 1.23 -2.91
C VAL A 173 13.69 2.07 -1.71
N ALA A 174 14.98 2.11 -1.33
CA ALA A 174 15.46 2.95 -0.24
C ALA A 174 15.17 4.43 -0.48
N ASN A 175 15.39 4.92 -1.71
CA ASN A 175 15.06 6.31 -2.07
C ASN A 175 13.55 6.56 -2.03
N ALA A 176 12.72 5.61 -2.48
CA ALA A 176 11.26 5.72 -2.42
C ALA A 176 10.74 5.73 -0.96
N ILE A 177 11.32 4.94 -0.06
CA ILE A 177 11.00 4.96 1.37
C ILE A 177 11.31 6.33 1.98
N LEU A 178 12.50 6.88 1.73
CA LEU A 178 12.88 8.22 2.21
C LEU A 178 11.97 9.31 1.64
N GLY A 179 11.62 9.20 0.35
CA GLY A 179 10.72 10.14 -0.32
C GLY A 179 9.30 10.07 0.24
N ALA A 180 8.77 8.87 0.45
CA ALA A 180 7.43 8.66 1.01
C ALA A 180 7.34 9.18 2.46
N ASP A 181 8.35 8.92 3.28
CA ASP A 181 8.42 9.44 4.65
C ASP A 181 8.44 10.98 4.67
N ALA A 182 9.26 11.60 3.81
CA ALA A 182 9.31 13.06 3.68
C ALA A 182 7.97 13.66 3.22
N LEU A 183 7.29 13.02 2.27
CA LEU A 183 5.95 13.43 1.81
C LEU A 183 4.91 13.29 2.93
N GLY A 184 4.92 12.17 3.66
CA GLY A 184 4.04 11.98 4.82
C GLY A 184 4.20 13.10 5.85
N HIS A 185 5.43 13.45 6.18
CA HIS A 185 5.71 14.58 7.07
C HIS A 185 5.23 15.93 6.51
N TYR A 186 5.39 16.17 5.22
CA TYR A 186 4.93 17.39 4.57
C TYR A 186 3.41 17.55 4.70
N TYR A 187 2.64 16.51 4.35
CA TYR A 187 1.18 16.56 4.40
C TYR A 187 0.59 16.58 5.82
N LEU A 188 1.29 16.01 6.82
CA LEU A 188 0.88 16.11 8.23
C LEU A 188 1.15 17.49 8.85
N MET A 189 2.04 18.31 8.30
CA MET A 189 2.32 19.66 8.81
C MET A 189 1.36 20.72 8.28
N ASP A 190 0.63 20.43 7.20
CA ASP A 190 -0.34 21.33 6.60
C ASP A 190 -1.74 21.23 7.24
N GLU A 191 -1.93 20.37 8.25
CA GLU A 191 -3.11 20.27 9.12
C GLU A 191 -2.88 21.03 10.44
#